data_4ee332479ad7275f31e04e0494e36ea6
#
_entry.id   4ee332479ad7275f31e04e0494e36ea6
#
_cell.length_a   1.000
_cell.length_b   1.000
_cell.length_c   1.000
_cell.angle_alpha   90.00
_cell.angle_beta   90.00
_cell.angle_gamma   90.00
#
_symmetry.space_group_name_H-M   'P 1'
#
loop_
_entity.id
_entity.type
_entity.pdbx_description
1 polymer ?
#
loop_
_entity_poly.entity_id
_entity_poly.type
_entity_poly.pdbx_seq_one_letter_code
_entity_poly.pdbx_strand_id
1 'polypeptide(L)' 'MKCIVCDREALEKYCKFHEEAYRNVVQKFEDWKRATGISWKEYLKELVENAYTGYWAKEVAEQLLSEIE' A
#
# COMPACT_ATOMS: atom_id res chain seq x y z
N MET A 1 5.40 11.31 15.87
CA MET A 1 6.02 10.99 14.57
C MET A 1 5.07 11.35 13.44
N LYS A 2 5.59 11.58 12.26
CA LYS A 2 4.76 11.92 11.12
C LYS A 2 4.62 10.76 10.15
N CYS A 3 3.47 10.67 9.49
CA CYS A 3 3.24 9.67 8.46
C CYS A 3 4.20 9.87 7.29
N ILE A 4 4.86 8.81 6.85
CA ILE A 4 5.82 8.90 5.74
C ILE A 4 5.15 9.16 4.38
N VAL A 5 3.84 9.01 4.30
CA VAL A 5 3.10 9.20 3.05
C VAL A 5 2.51 10.60 2.93
N CYS A 6 1.86 11.08 3.97
CA CYS A 6 1.13 12.35 3.91
C CYS A 6 1.58 13.41 4.92
N ASP A 7 2.61 13.12 5.70
CA ASP A 7 3.19 14.04 6.68
C ASP A 7 2.23 14.48 7.79
N ARG A 8 1.14 13.74 7.99
CA ARG A 8 0.23 13.97 9.10
C ARG A 8 0.77 13.34 10.36
N GLU A 9 0.24 13.76 11.51
CA GLU A 9 0.61 13.16 12.79
C GLU A 9 0.32 11.67 12.79
N ALA A 10 1.28 10.87 13.21
CA ALA A 10 1.18 9.42 13.22
C ALA A 10 1.73 8.85 14.52
N LEU A 11 1.16 7.74 14.97
CA LEU A 11 1.66 7.03 16.15
C LEU A 11 2.94 6.27 15.83
N GLU A 12 3.06 5.79 14.61
CA GLU A 12 4.21 5.08 14.12
C GLU A 12 4.58 5.58 12.73
N LYS A 13 4.84 4.68 11.80
CA LYS A 13 5.24 4.99 10.44
C LYS A 13 4.14 5.67 9.61
N TYR A 14 2.90 5.25 9.82
CA TYR A 14 1.75 5.75 9.07
C TYR A 14 0.74 6.43 9.97
N CYS A 15 0.01 7.41 9.43
CA CYS A 15 -1.13 7.96 10.12
C CYS A 15 -2.26 6.92 10.14
N LYS A 16 -3.30 7.18 10.92
CA LYS A 16 -4.42 6.25 11.09
C LYS A 16 -4.97 5.76 9.75
N PHE A 17 -5.15 6.66 8.79
CA PHE A 17 -5.73 6.32 7.49
C PHE A 17 -4.80 5.48 6.63
N HIS A 18 -3.52 5.83 6.60
CA HIS A 18 -2.54 5.08 5.80
C HIS A 18 -2.18 3.75 6.45
N GLU A 19 -2.23 3.66 7.76
CA GLU A 19 -2.02 2.38 8.43
C GLU A 19 -3.13 1.39 8.10
N GLU A 20 -4.38 1.86 8.10
CA GLU A 20 -5.51 1.02 7.72
C GLU A 20 -5.40 0.59 6.25
N ALA A 21 -5.03 1.52 5.38
CA ALA A 21 -4.83 1.22 3.97
C ALA A 21 -3.70 0.21 3.78
N TYR A 22 -2.61 0.35 4.52
CA TYR A 22 -1.49 -0.59 4.46
C TYR A 22 -1.93 -2.01 4.85
N ARG A 23 -2.70 -2.14 5.92
CA ARG A 23 -3.22 -3.44 6.34
C ARG A 23 -4.08 -4.07 5.27
N ASN A 24 -4.94 -3.28 4.64
CA ASN A 24 -5.80 -3.76 3.56
C ASN A 24 -4.99 -4.21 2.35
N VAL A 25 -3.95 -3.47 2.00
CA VAL A 25 -3.06 -3.80 0.89
C VAL A 25 -2.38 -5.15 1.13
N VAL A 26 -1.82 -5.33 2.33
CA VAL A 26 -1.12 -6.57 2.69
C VAL A 26 -2.08 -7.76 2.69
N GLN A 27 -3.27 -7.58 3.23
CA GLN A 27 -4.27 -8.63 3.31
C GLN A 27 -4.73 -9.09 1.93
N LYS A 28 -4.98 -8.14 1.04
CA LYS A 28 -5.39 -8.45 -0.34
C LYS A 28 -4.26 -9.11 -1.14
N PHE A 29 -3.02 -8.80 -0.80
CA PHE A 29 -1.90 -9.42 -1.48
C PHE A 29 -1.91 -10.94 -1.36
N GLU A 30 -2.27 -11.45 -0.20
CA GLU A 30 -2.32 -12.91 0.00
C GLU A 30 -3.34 -13.56 -0.94
N ASP A 31 -4.48 -12.91 -1.13
CA ASP A 31 -5.52 -13.40 -2.05
C ASP A 31 -5.03 -13.38 -3.50
N TRP A 32 -4.38 -12.30 -3.90
CA TRP A 32 -3.84 -12.15 -5.25
C TRP A 32 -2.73 -13.17 -5.52
N LYS A 33 -1.84 -13.34 -4.54
CA LYS A 33 -0.75 -14.31 -4.65
C LYS A 33 -1.29 -15.73 -4.83
N ARG A 34 -2.32 -16.07 -4.08
CA ARG A 34 -2.96 -17.38 -4.14
C ARG A 34 -3.66 -17.60 -5.47
N ALA A 35 -4.28 -16.56 -6.02
CA ALA A 35 -5.03 -16.65 -7.26
C ALA A 35 -4.15 -16.59 -8.50
N THR A 36 -3.14 -15.73 -8.51
CA THR A 36 -2.33 -15.43 -9.70
C THR A 36 -0.85 -15.76 -9.56
N GLY A 37 -0.37 -15.99 -8.36
CA GLY A 37 1.08 -16.18 -8.13
C GLY A 37 1.91 -14.91 -8.29
N ILE A 38 1.26 -13.75 -8.24
CA ILE A 38 1.90 -12.44 -8.43
C ILE A 38 2.93 -12.15 -7.34
N SER A 39 4.03 -11.48 -7.71
CA SER A 39 5.03 -11.05 -6.73
C SER A 39 4.58 -9.77 -6.02
N TRP A 40 5.18 -9.47 -4.88
CA TRP A 40 4.87 -8.27 -4.11
C TRP A 40 5.05 -7.00 -4.93
N LYS A 41 6.15 -6.90 -5.65
CA LYS A 41 6.45 -5.75 -6.49
C LYS A 41 5.43 -5.58 -7.62
N GLU A 42 5.08 -6.66 -8.29
CA GLU A 42 4.09 -6.64 -9.36
C GLU A 42 2.71 -6.27 -8.83
N TYR A 43 2.35 -6.81 -7.66
CA TYR A 43 1.10 -6.49 -7.00
C TYR A 43 0.98 -4.99 -6.70
N LEU A 44 2.04 -4.39 -6.16
CA LEU A 44 2.05 -2.96 -5.86
C LEU A 44 1.91 -2.11 -7.12
N LYS A 45 2.56 -2.52 -8.20
CA LYS A 45 2.42 -1.83 -9.49
C LYS A 45 0.99 -1.89 -10.01
N GLU A 46 0.35 -3.03 -9.90
CA GLU A 46 -1.05 -3.19 -10.29
C GLU A 46 -1.96 -2.27 -9.47
N LEU A 47 -1.72 -2.16 -8.18
CA LEU A 47 -2.51 -1.26 -7.34
C LEU A 47 -2.37 0.20 -7.76
N VAL A 48 -1.16 0.62 -8.09
CA VAL A 48 -0.90 1.99 -8.52
C VAL A 48 -1.58 2.30 -9.85
N GLU A 49 -1.59 1.33 -10.77
CA GLU A 49 -2.18 1.50 -12.09
C GLU A 49 -3.70 1.32 -12.11
N ASN A 50 -4.25 0.63 -11.11
CA ASN A 50 -5.68 0.32 -11.06
C ASN A 50 -6.49 1.52 -10.61
N ALA A 51 -7.40 1.98 -11.47
CA ALA A 51 -8.25 3.13 -11.20
C ALA A 51 -9.26 2.88 -10.06
N TYR A 52 -9.54 1.63 -9.76
CA TYR A 52 -10.50 1.26 -8.70
C TYR A 52 -9.85 1.09 -7.34
N THR A 53 -8.52 1.19 -7.26
CA THR A 53 -7.82 1.17 -5.99
C THR A 53 -8.12 2.48 -5.25
N GLY A 54 -8.42 2.39 -3.96
CA GLY A 54 -8.69 3.57 -3.16
C GLY A 54 -7.50 4.51 -3.12
N TYR A 55 -7.78 5.80 -2.96
CA TYR A 55 -6.75 6.84 -2.97
C TYR A 55 -5.62 6.54 -1.96
N TRP A 56 -5.99 6.20 -0.73
CA TRP A 56 -5.00 5.94 0.30
C TRP A 56 -4.23 4.65 0.07
N ALA A 57 -4.88 3.63 -0.47
CA ALA A 57 -4.21 2.38 -0.81
C ALA A 57 -3.19 2.60 -1.92
N LYS A 58 -3.53 3.45 -2.89
CA LYS A 58 -2.64 3.82 -3.98
C LYS A 58 -1.40 4.54 -3.45
N GLU A 59 -1.58 5.50 -2.55
CA GLU A 59 -0.46 6.22 -1.94
C GLU A 59 0.47 5.28 -1.18
N VAL A 60 -0.09 4.35 -0.41
CA VAL A 60 0.70 3.35 0.31
C VAL A 60 1.47 2.47 -0.65
N ALA A 61 0.83 2.03 -1.74
CA ALA A 61 1.48 1.19 -2.74
C ALA A 61 2.65 1.92 -3.41
N GLU A 62 2.48 3.19 -3.73
CA GLU A 62 3.55 4.00 -4.32
C GLU A 62 4.72 4.14 -3.35
N GLN A 63 4.45 4.37 -2.07
CA GLN A 63 5.48 4.48 -1.06
C GLN A 63 6.25 3.17 -0.90
N LEU A 64 5.55 2.05 -0.87
CA LEU A 64 6.17 0.74 -0.73
C LEU A 64 7.02 0.38 -1.95
N LEU A 65 6.57 0.74 -3.14
CA LEU A 65 7.36 0.55 -4.36
C LEU A 65 8.64 1.38 -4.31
N SER A 66 8.56 2.61 -3.84
CA SER A 66 9.72 3.49 -3.69
C SER A 66 10.75 2.87 -2.75
N GLU A 67 10.31 2.22 -1.69
CA GLU A 67 11.22 1.58 -0.73
C GLU A 67 11.90 0.35 -1.32
N ILE A 68 11.24 -0.37 -2.22
CA ILE A 68 11.79 -1.56 -2.86
C ILE A 68 12.76 -1.20 -3.99
N GLU A 69 12.42 -0.18 -4.74
CA GLU A 69 13.24 0.30 -5.85
C GLU A 69 14.36 1.22 -5.37
#